data_98a1942fd2e83f97679e5e4c497f9604
#
_entry.id   98a1942fd2e83f97679e5e4c497f9604
#
_cell.length_a   1.000
_cell.length_b   1.000
_cell.length_c   1.000
_cell.angle_alpha   90.00
_cell.angle_beta   90.00
_cell.angle_gamma   90.00
#
_symmetry.space_group_name_H-M   'P 1'
#
loop_
_entity.id
_entity.type
_entity.pdbx_description
1 polymer ?
#
loop_
_entity_poly.entity_id
_entity_poly.type
_entity_poly.pdbx_seq_one_letter_code
_entity_poly.pdbx_strand_id
1 'polypeptide(L)'
;MSSGPANTVSDRGAGSLQIARSAVVLGRAMLGQGSLLAQGAIIRSENNGVEVGTGSAVLENSVVVGNELIPTAIGRRTVFGHRCLVVGALVGDLCEIGNASVLMPGARVGNRVFLGEGTLVPDGMSLPDDVVAVGRPAHVVRTASADDIRRLLVLRGGDLSVPAATAIAVDHTEETIVMGQLYEYRGIRPTIAESAILFPTAEVTGDVVVGERTIIGAGVKIIGDSHGPVRIGNDVQILENAVLHLLPDNDLIIEDNTIIGPGAMIHGCRIGTGSVIEPGAIVCDHSVLGAGCLVRAGAVVKQRSRLAAGADIDGFPAIEIGRLSAPPEVPAWAWRRDDLPVLVAGEPGR
;
A
#
# COMPACT_ATOMS: atom_id res chain seq x y z
N MET A 1 12.24 -8.37 36.51
CA MET A 1 11.84 -7.44 35.46
C MET A 1 13.02 -7.31 34.52
N SER A 2 13.03 -8.09 33.45
CA SER A 2 14.11 -8.14 32.46
C SER A 2 13.65 -7.30 31.28
N SER A 3 14.25 -6.14 31.11
CA SER A 3 14.11 -5.29 29.93
C SER A 3 14.77 -6.00 28.74
N GLY A 4 13.97 -6.48 27.81
CA GLY A 4 14.46 -6.96 26.51
C GLY A 4 15.15 -5.82 25.74
N PRO A 5 16.13 -6.12 24.88
CA PRO A 5 16.86 -5.10 24.16
C PRO A 5 15.93 -4.38 23.19
N ALA A 6 15.83 -3.07 23.36
CA ALA A 6 15.29 -2.19 22.31
C ALA A 6 16.15 -2.38 21.05
N ASN A 7 15.55 -2.79 19.96
CA ASN A 7 16.19 -2.81 18.65
C ASN A 7 16.56 -1.38 18.26
N THR A 8 17.75 -0.94 18.62
CA THR A 8 18.30 0.33 18.18
C THR A 8 18.71 0.21 16.70
N VAL A 9 18.12 1.05 15.87
CA VAL A 9 18.38 1.23 14.42
C VAL A 9 19.83 1.68 14.13
N SER A 10 20.74 1.60 15.08
CA SER A 10 21.98 2.38 15.14
C SER A 10 23.17 1.91 14.31
N ASP A 11 23.05 0.83 13.49
CA ASP A 11 24.24 0.35 12.73
C ASP A 11 23.92 -0.09 11.30
N ARG A 12 23.14 0.71 10.56
CA ARG A 12 22.66 0.36 9.21
C ARG A 12 23.48 0.93 8.04
N GLY A 13 24.66 1.46 8.29
CA GLY A 13 25.48 2.07 7.23
C GLY A 13 26.37 1.10 6.43
N ALA A 14 26.64 -0.10 6.95
CA ALA A 14 27.58 -1.08 6.37
C ALA A 14 27.06 -2.53 6.40
N GLY A 15 25.80 -2.75 6.75
CA GLY A 15 25.21 -4.10 6.92
C GLY A 15 24.75 -4.73 5.60
N SER A 16 24.50 -6.03 5.61
CA SER A 16 23.83 -6.75 4.52
C SER A 16 22.38 -6.31 4.39
N LEU A 17 21.80 -6.41 3.19
CA LEU A 17 20.36 -6.30 2.95
C LEU A 17 19.59 -7.24 3.89
N GLN A 18 18.57 -6.74 4.55
CA GLN A 18 17.73 -7.49 5.47
C GLN A 18 16.28 -7.52 4.95
N ILE A 19 15.77 -8.70 4.69
CA ILE A 19 14.38 -8.93 4.30
C ILE A 19 13.75 -9.83 5.36
N ALA A 20 12.72 -9.33 6.04
CA ALA A 20 11.98 -10.11 7.02
C ALA A 20 11.27 -11.28 6.33
N ARG A 21 11.10 -12.41 7.03
CA ARG A 21 10.50 -13.61 6.46
C ARG A 21 9.09 -13.39 5.88
N SER A 22 8.29 -12.50 6.46
CA SER A 22 6.95 -12.18 5.98
C SER A 22 6.90 -10.97 5.04
N ALA A 23 8.05 -10.39 4.70
CA ALA A 23 8.10 -9.37 3.66
C ALA A 23 8.03 -10.00 2.27
N VAL A 24 7.37 -9.31 1.35
CA VAL A 24 7.11 -9.81 -0.01
C VAL A 24 7.71 -8.87 -1.04
N VAL A 25 8.46 -9.40 -1.98
CA VAL A 25 8.89 -8.68 -3.18
C VAL A 25 8.24 -9.36 -4.38
N LEU A 26 7.41 -8.64 -5.11
CA LEU A 26 6.77 -9.05 -6.34
C LEU A 26 7.45 -8.35 -7.52
N GLY A 27 7.90 -9.13 -8.49
CA GLY A 27 8.72 -8.62 -9.57
C GLY A 27 10.16 -8.30 -9.12
N ARG A 28 10.88 -7.52 -9.93
CA ARG A 28 12.28 -7.21 -9.69
C ARG A 28 12.45 -5.80 -9.15
N ALA A 29 13.00 -5.70 -7.94
CA ALA A 29 13.32 -4.44 -7.29
C ALA A 29 14.83 -4.25 -7.12
N MET A 30 15.28 -3.00 -7.10
CA MET A 30 16.67 -2.63 -6.78
C MET A 30 16.74 -2.20 -5.32
N LEU A 31 17.40 -2.99 -4.46
CA LEU A 31 17.50 -2.74 -3.03
C LEU A 31 18.95 -2.40 -2.63
N GLY A 32 19.12 -1.29 -1.95
CA GLY A 32 20.42 -0.84 -1.48
C GLY A 32 21.00 -1.73 -0.37
N GLN A 33 22.30 -1.84 -0.33
CA GLN A 33 23.01 -2.54 0.75
C GLN A 33 22.65 -1.92 2.12
N GLY A 34 22.49 -2.75 3.15
CA GLY A 34 22.08 -2.30 4.48
C GLY A 34 20.64 -1.80 4.59
N SER A 35 19.84 -1.92 3.55
CA SER A 35 18.41 -1.61 3.65
C SER A 35 17.64 -2.72 4.38
N LEU A 36 16.45 -2.36 4.89
CA LEU A 36 15.56 -3.24 5.64
C LEU A 36 14.16 -3.23 5.01
N LEU A 37 13.65 -4.41 4.72
CA LEU A 37 12.21 -4.66 4.55
C LEU A 37 11.69 -5.39 5.78
N ALA A 38 10.86 -4.72 6.57
CA ALA A 38 10.34 -5.26 7.83
C ALA A 38 9.16 -6.23 7.60
N GLN A 39 8.64 -6.80 8.69
CA GLN A 39 7.56 -7.79 8.67
C GLN A 39 6.32 -7.27 7.94
N GLY A 40 5.79 -8.04 7.00
CA GLY A 40 4.61 -7.69 6.22
C GLY A 40 4.78 -6.51 5.26
N ALA A 41 6.01 -5.99 5.10
CA ALA A 41 6.31 -5.01 4.06
C ALA A 41 6.18 -5.65 2.68
N ILE A 42 5.56 -4.94 1.73
CA ILE A 42 5.36 -5.43 0.38
C ILE A 42 5.98 -4.45 -0.61
N ILE A 43 6.83 -4.95 -1.48
CA ILE A 43 7.30 -4.24 -2.67
C ILE A 43 6.68 -4.89 -3.89
N ARG A 44 5.98 -4.10 -4.71
CA ARG A 44 5.57 -4.47 -6.04
C ARG A 44 6.31 -3.63 -7.06
N SER A 45 7.19 -4.29 -7.81
CA SER A 45 8.11 -3.66 -8.78
C SER A 45 7.95 -4.28 -10.15
N GLU A 46 7.10 -3.67 -10.96
CA GLU A 46 6.92 -4.07 -12.36
C GLU A 46 8.04 -3.41 -13.21
N ASN A 47 8.75 -4.21 -14.00
CA ASN A 47 9.82 -3.74 -14.90
C ASN A 47 10.89 -2.86 -14.22
N ASN A 48 11.39 -3.28 -13.05
CA ASN A 48 12.33 -2.52 -12.22
C ASN A 48 11.80 -1.14 -11.75
N GLY A 49 10.50 -1.00 -11.60
CA GLY A 49 9.86 0.26 -11.21
C GLY A 49 10.12 0.71 -9.78
N VAL A 50 10.78 -0.10 -8.92
CA VAL A 50 11.09 0.26 -7.53
C VAL A 50 12.58 0.19 -7.26
N GLU A 51 13.10 1.30 -6.70
CA GLU A 51 14.45 1.39 -6.14
C GLU A 51 14.39 1.84 -4.68
N VAL A 52 15.09 1.14 -3.78
CA VAL A 52 15.27 1.50 -2.37
C VAL A 52 16.75 1.75 -2.11
N GLY A 53 17.09 2.95 -1.69
CA GLY A 53 18.47 3.39 -1.49
C GLY A 53 19.17 2.71 -0.31
N THR A 54 20.49 2.73 -0.34
CA THR A 54 21.40 2.16 0.67
C THR A 54 21.03 2.61 2.09
N GLY A 55 20.92 1.67 3.02
CA GLY A 55 20.65 1.93 4.43
C GLY A 55 19.24 2.44 4.75
N SER A 56 18.32 2.36 3.80
CA SER A 56 16.93 2.78 4.02
C SER A 56 16.08 1.68 4.61
N ALA A 57 14.97 2.04 5.24
CA ALA A 57 14.06 1.09 5.87
C ALA A 57 12.61 1.31 5.46
N VAL A 58 11.96 0.23 5.06
CA VAL A 58 10.52 0.14 4.84
C VAL A 58 9.96 -0.70 5.99
N LEU A 59 9.30 -0.03 6.96
CA LEU A 59 8.86 -0.68 8.18
C LEU A 59 7.55 -1.45 7.99
N GLU A 60 7.07 -2.06 9.06
CA GLU A 60 6.05 -3.11 9.06
C GLU A 60 4.76 -2.71 8.34
N ASN A 61 4.26 -3.64 7.52
CA ASN A 61 3.02 -3.54 6.76
C ASN A 61 2.96 -2.36 5.79
N SER A 62 4.11 -1.75 5.48
CA SER A 62 4.18 -0.71 4.44
C SER A 62 4.17 -1.32 3.04
N VAL A 63 3.62 -0.60 2.08
CA VAL A 63 3.52 -1.03 0.68
C VAL A 63 4.23 -0.03 -0.21
N VAL A 64 5.09 -0.53 -1.09
CA VAL A 64 5.82 0.27 -2.09
C VAL A 64 5.50 -0.28 -3.47
N VAL A 65 4.92 0.55 -4.32
CA VAL A 65 4.50 0.18 -5.68
C VAL A 65 5.18 1.08 -6.69
N GLY A 66 5.72 0.48 -7.73
CA GLY A 66 6.30 1.22 -8.87
C GLY A 66 6.33 0.39 -10.14
N ASN A 67 6.21 1.06 -11.26
CA ASN A 67 6.34 0.50 -12.60
C ASN A 67 6.96 1.53 -13.55
N GLU A 68 7.04 1.24 -14.83
CA GLU A 68 7.64 2.15 -15.83
C GLU A 68 6.92 3.50 -15.93
N LEU A 69 5.60 3.54 -15.72
CA LEU A 69 4.80 4.78 -15.82
C LEU A 69 4.87 5.61 -14.53
N ILE A 70 4.96 4.93 -13.39
CA ILE A 70 4.99 5.53 -12.06
C ILE A 70 6.16 4.94 -11.27
N PRO A 71 7.41 5.25 -11.63
CA PRO A 71 8.56 4.73 -10.90
C PRO A 71 8.59 5.25 -9.46
N THR A 72 8.95 4.37 -8.53
CA THR A 72 9.18 4.71 -7.14
C THR A 72 10.67 4.63 -6.84
N ALA A 73 11.26 5.73 -6.40
CA ALA A 73 12.64 5.75 -5.92
C ALA A 73 12.69 6.31 -4.49
N ILE A 74 13.29 5.56 -3.60
CA ILE A 74 13.53 5.93 -2.20
C ILE A 74 15.02 6.20 -2.06
N GLY A 75 15.38 7.37 -1.59
CA GLY A 75 16.74 7.79 -1.34
C GLY A 75 17.44 6.95 -0.26
N ARG A 76 18.65 7.31 0.06
CA ARG A 76 19.52 6.60 1.00
C ARG A 76 19.26 7.02 2.44
N ARG A 77 19.37 6.07 3.38
CA ARG A 77 19.16 6.29 4.82
C ARG A 77 17.83 6.98 5.14
N THR A 78 16.82 6.75 4.29
CA THR A 78 15.44 7.20 4.48
C THR A 78 14.63 6.12 5.18
N VAL A 79 13.80 6.50 6.14
CA VAL A 79 12.99 5.58 6.92
C VAL A 79 11.51 5.89 6.68
N PHE A 80 10.78 4.88 6.24
CA PHE A 80 9.33 4.87 6.22
C PHE A 80 8.81 4.20 7.48
N GLY A 81 7.96 4.88 8.20
CA GLY A 81 7.25 4.32 9.35
C GLY A 81 6.33 3.17 8.97
N HIS A 82 5.58 2.68 9.94
CA HIS A 82 4.68 1.54 9.75
C HIS A 82 3.46 1.90 8.89
N ARG A 83 2.99 0.94 8.08
CA ARG A 83 1.78 1.08 7.26
C ARG A 83 1.80 2.26 6.28
N CYS A 84 2.97 2.68 5.85
CA CYS A 84 3.09 3.69 4.80
C CYS A 84 2.72 3.09 3.44
N LEU A 85 2.12 3.92 2.58
CA LEU A 85 1.79 3.58 1.21
C LEU A 85 2.58 4.51 0.28
N VAL A 86 3.45 3.95 -0.54
CA VAL A 86 4.30 4.69 -1.47
C VAL A 86 4.04 4.19 -2.87
N VAL A 87 3.40 5.01 -3.66
CA VAL A 87 2.93 4.63 -4.99
C VAL A 87 3.46 5.63 -6.00
N GLY A 88 4.43 5.23 -6.81
CA GLY A 88 4.96 6.07 -7.89
C GLY A 88 5.59 7.39 -7.42
N ALA A 89 6.24 7.41 -6.25
CA ALA A 89 6.79 8.62 -5.65
C ALA A 89 8.32 8.62 -5.62
N LEU A 90 8.90 9.81 -5.66
CA LEU A 90 10.35 10.02 -5.53
C LEU A 90 10.64 10.66 -4.17
N VAL A 91 11.44 10.00 -3.35
CA VAL A 91 11.78 10.44 -1.99
C VAL A 91 13.29 10.57 -1.87
N GLY A 92 13.74 11.69 -1.35
CA GLY A 92 15.16 12.01 -1.19
C GLY A 92 15.85 11.25 -0.06
N ASP A 93 17.10 11.63 0.19
CA ASP A 93 17.97 11.05 1.20
C ASP A 93 17.62 11.56 2.61
N LEU A 94 17.88 10.73 3.63
CA LEU A 94 17.78 11.10 5.05
C LEU A 94 16.39 11.57 5.50
N CYS A 95 15.33 11.11 4.86
CA CYS A 95 13.96 11.46 5.25
C CYS A 95 13.44 10.59 6.40
N GLU A 96 12.53 11.17 7.19
CA GLU A 96 11.71 10.50 8.20
C GLU A 96 10.25 10.61 7.78
N ILE A 97 9.66 9.51 7.34
CA ILE A 97 8.28 9.45 6.87
C ILE A 97 7.42 8.83 7.98
N GLY A 98 6.53 9.63 8.56
CA GLY A 98 5.66 9.23 9.67
C GLY A 98 4.74 8.06 9.31
N ASN A 99 4.32 7.29 10.32
CA ASN A 99 3.45 6.13 10.15
C ASN A 99 2.17 6.46 9.36
N ALA A 100 1.67 5.49 8.60
CA ALA A 100 0.45 5.60 7.82
C ALA A 100 0.43 6.79 6.81
N SER A 101 1.60 7.31 6.46
CA SER A 101 1.71 8.31 5.38
C SER A 101 1.42 7.67 4.02
N VAL A 102 0.82 8.46 3.14
CA VAL A 102 0.47 8.05 1.77
C VAL A 102 1.14 9.00 0.79
N LEU A 103 1.96 8.47 -0.08
CA LEU A 103 2.63 9.20 -1.15
C LEU A 103 2.09 8.69 -2.49
N MET A 104 1.51 9.59 -3.28
CA MET A 104 0.79 9.28 -4.50
C MET A 104 1.67 9.49 -5.76
N PRO A 105 1.22 9.04 -6.94
CA PRO A 105 2.02 9.08 -8.16
C PRO A 105 2.55 10.47 -8.51
N GLY A 106 3.84 10.52 -8.83
CA GLY A 106 4.52 11.78 -9.17
C GLY A 106 4.85 12.67 -7.97
N ALA A 107 4.48 12.29 -6.74
CA ALA A 107 4.91 13.02 -5.55
C ALA A 107 6.43 13.05 -5.44
N ARG A 108 6.98 14.20 -5.06
CA ARG A 108 8.43 14.42 -4.88
C ARG A 108 8.69 14.95 -3.49
N VAL A 109 9.47 14.24 -2.73
CA VAL A 109 9.91 14.62 -1.38
C VAL A 109 11.40 14.86 -1.43
N GLY A 110 11.84 16.05 -1.06
CA GLY A 110 13.25 16.44 -1.04
C GLY A 110 14.06 15.67 0.01
N ASN A 111 15.30 16.09 0.23
CA ASN A 111 16.18 15.49 1.22
C ASN A 111 15.88 16.03 2.63
N ARG A 112 16.14 15.24 3.66
CA ARG A 112 15.94 15.61 5.08
C ARG A 112 14.56 16.20 5.37
N VAL A 113 13.54 15.59 4.76
CA VAL A 113 12.14 15.93 4.99
C VAL A 113 11.59 15.07 6.14
N PHE A 114 10.84 15.71 7.02
CA PHE A 114 10.12 15.07 8.12
C PHE A 114 8.61 15.14 7.84
N LEU A 115 8.01 14.03 7.47
CA LEU A 115 6.56 13.93 7.34
C LEU A 115 5.96 13.48 8.67
N GLY A 116 4.95 14.22 9.14
CA GLY A 116 4.17 13.78 10.30
C GLY A 116 3.31 12.57 10.00
N GLU A 117 2.81 11.92 11.05
CA GLU A 117 1.96 10.73 10.98
C GLU A 117 0.72 10.96 10.09
N GLY A 118 0.38 9.97 9.27
CA GLY A 118 -0.81 10.00 8.43
C GLY A 118 -0.81 11.05 7.33
N THR A 119 0.34 11.66 7.02
CA THR A 119 0.43 12.69 5.98
C THR A 119 0.12 12.12 4.59
N LEU A 120 -0.71 12.80 3.83
CA LEU A 120 -0.98 12.51 2.42
C LEU A 120 -0.23 13.48 1.53
N VAL A 121 0.70 12.99 0.74
CA VAL A 121 1.35 13.75 -0.35
C VAL A 121 0.65 13.36 -1.65
N PRO A 122 -0.24 14.21 -2.17
CA PRO A 122 -1.04 13.87 -3.36
C PRO A 122 -0.23 13.84 -4.64
N ASP A 123 -0.90 13.44 -5.73
CA ASP A 123 -0.32 13.30 -7.06
C ASP A 123 0.44 14.56 -7.49
N GLY A 124 1.68 14.37 -7.94
CA GLY A 124 2.53 15.42 -8.49
C GLY A 124 3.00 16.48 -7.49
N MET A 125 2.59 16.41 -6.22
CA MET A 125 3.02 17.38 -5.22
C MET A 125 4.51 17.29 -4.94
N SER A 126 5.16 18.45 -4.76
CA SER A 126 6.59 18.53 -4.42
C SER A 126 6.79 19.21 -3.06
N LEU A 127 7.60 18.58 -2.22
CA LEU A 127 8.08 19.13 -0.96
C LEU A 127 9.59 19.42 -1.08
N PRO A 128 10.06 20.62 -0.73
CA PRO A 128 11.46 20.96 -0.82
C PRO A 128 12.31 20.24 0.25
N ASP A 129 13.63 20.36 0.14
CA ASP A 129 14.57 19.89 1.15
C ASP A 129 14.37 20.60 2.50
N ASP A 130 14.78 19.94 3.58
CA ASP A 130 14.89 20.51 4.93
C ASP A 130 13.57 21.10 5.47
N VAL A 131 12.46 20.39 5.29
CA VAL A 131 11.16 20.83 5.80
C VAL A 131 10.48 19.78 6.69
N VAL A 132 9.61 20.28 7.55
CA VAL A 132 8.60 19.50 8.26
C VAL A 132 7.26 19.74 7.58
N ALA A 133 6.59 18.68 7.16
CA ALA A 133 5.29 18.75 6.51
C ALA A 133 4.29 17.77 7.15
N VAL A 134 3.03 18.18 7.21
CA VAL A 134 1.93 17.40 7.79
C VAL A 134 0.64 17.62 7.02
N GLY A 135 -0.33 16.77 7.25
CA GLY A 135 -1.71 17.00 6.81
C GLY A 135 -2.15 16.18 5.60
N ARG A 136 -3.40 16.36 5.25
CA ARG A 136 -4.11 15.65 4.17
C ARG A 136 -4.97 16.67 3.40
N PRO A 137 -4.43 17.30 2.35
CA PRO A 137 -3.09 17.14 1.74
C PRO A 137 -1.95 17.69 2.60
N ALA A 138 -0.73 17.23 2.33
CA ALA A 138 0.48 17.69 2.98
C ALA A 138 0.68 19.20 2.81
N HIS A 139 1.13 19.86 3.86
CA HIS A 139 1.60 21.25 3.78
C HIS A 139 2.84 21.43 4.64
N VAL A 140 3.74 22.27 4.18
CA VAL A 140 4.95 22.61 4.92
C VAL A 140 4.57 23.49 6.10
N VAL A 141 4.84 23.04 7.32
CA VAL A 141 4.57 23.81 8.54
C VAL A 141 5.75 24.67 8.96
N ARG A 142 6.97 24.25 8.64
CA ARG A 142 8.21 24.98 8.91
C ARG A 142 9.41 24.35 8.21
N THR A 143 10.50 25.07 8.16
CA THR A 143 11.84 24.51 7.86
C THR A 143 12.27 23.60 9.01
N ALA A 144 13.06 22.57 8.72
CA ALA A 144 13.66 21.70 9.72
C ALA A 144 14.58 22.52 10.65
N SER A 145 14.39 22.38 11.94
CA SER A 145 15.18 23.08 12.96
C SER A 145 16.49 22.35 13.24
N ALA A 146 17.40 23.04 13.96
CA ALA A 146 18.62 22.39 14.45
C ALA A 146 18.32 21.19 15.37
N ASP A 147 17.17 21.20 16.06
CA ASP A 147 16.73 20.08 16.91
C ASP A 147 16.29 18.89 16.08
N ASP A 148 15.58 19.11 14.95
CA ASP A 148 15.21 18.04 14.04
C ASP A 148 16.46 17.38 13.46
N ILE A 149 17.44 18.17 13.05
CA ILE A 149 18.70 17.65 12.53
C ILE A 149 19.50 16.90 13.59
N ARG A 150 19.52 17.39 14.85
CA ARG A 150 20.14 16.66 15.97
C ARG A 150 19.44 15.32 16.22
N ARG A 151 18.11 15.31 16.20
CA ARG A 151 17.32 14.07 16.33
C ARG A 151 17.65 13.11 15.19
N LEU A 152 17.67 13.58 13.97
CA LEU A 152 18.04 12.77 12.80
C LEU A 152 19.46 12.19 12.95
N LEU A 153 20.42 13.00 13.41
CA LEU A 153 21.79 12.56 13.67
C LEU A 153 21.80 11.38 14.65
N VAL A 154 21.05 11.50 15.77
CA VAL A 154 20.93 10.40 16.76
C VAL A 154 20.30 9.17 16.13
N LEU A 155 19.21 9.32 15.38
CA LEU A 155 18.51 8.21 14.71
C LEU A 155 19.39 7.53 13.62
N ARG A 156 20.40 8.21 13.10
CA ARG A 156 21.35 7.69 12.11
C ARG A 156 22.71 7.29 12.72
N GLY A 157 22.77 7.09 14.04
CA GLY A 157 23.98 6.59 14.71
C GLY A 157 25.13 7.60 14.78
N GLY A 158 24.82 8.90 14.78
CA GLY A 158 25.82 9.97 14.92
C GLY A 158 26.46 10.42 13.61
N ASP A 159 25.97 9.96 12.47
CA ASP A 159 26.48 10.32 11.14
C ASP A 159 25.33 10.58 10.17
N LEU A 160 25.41 11.70 9.41
CA LEU A 160 24.49 12.05 8.34
C LEU A 160 25.13 11.96 6.96
N SER A 161 26.30 11.35 6.83
CA SER A 161 26.87 11.07 5.53
C SER A 161 25.96 10.17 4.71
N VAL A 162 25.90 10.43 3.42
CA VAL A 162 25.11 9.61 2.49
C VAL A 162 26.07 8.67 1.78
N PRO A 163 26.01 7.36 2.03
CA PRO A 163 26.92 6.39 1.43
C PRO A 163 26.74 6.34 -0.10
N ALA A 164 27.75 5.83 -0.79
CA ALA A 164 27.60 5.54 -2.21
C ALA A 164 26.41 4.62 -2.46
N ALA A 165 25.72 4.82 -3.56
CA ALA A 165 24.60 3.94 -3.94
C ALA A 165 25.17 2.55 -4.28
N THR A 166 24.64 1.55 -3.61
CA THR A 166 24.90 0.14 -3.91
C THR A 166 23.56 -0.55 -4.02
N ALA A 167 23.20 -1.00 -5.19
CA ALA A 167 21.91 -1.66 -5.41
C ALA A 167 22.13 -3.14 -5.71
N ILE A 168 21.33 -3.96 -5.08
CA ILE A 168 21.24 -5.40 -5.29
C ILE A 168 19.89 -5.67 -5.95
N ALA A 169 19.90 -6.32 -7.10
CA ALA A 169 18.67 -6.78 -7.71
C ALA A 169 18.08 -7.91 -6.85
N VAL A 170 16.86 -7.74 -6.43
CA VAL A 170 16.07 -8.77 -5.75
C VAL A 170 14.92 -9.11 -6.65
N ASP A 171 14.97 -10.30 -7.18
CA ASP A 171 13.83 -10.96 -7.83
C ASP A 171 12.94 -11.55 -6.73
N HIS A 172 11.80 -12.11 -7.08
CA HIS A 172 10.85 -12.68 -6.10
C HIS A 172 11.53 -13.35 -4.91
N THR A 173 11.01 -13.13 -3.71
CA THR A 173 11.41 -13.92 -2.57
C THR A 173 10.95 -15.37 -2.77
N GLU A 174 11.86 -16.34 -2.84
CA GLU A 174 11.58 -17.74 -3.18
C GLU A 174 10.52 -18.42 -2.28
N GLU A 175 10.32 -17.92 -1.06
CA GLU A 175 9.27 -18.38 -0.15
C GLU A 175 7.86 -17.86 -0.55
N THR A 176 7.76 -17.02 -1.57
CA THR A 176 6.53 -16.30 -1.95
C THR A 176 5.63 -17.05 -2.95
N ILE A 177 5.99 -18.26 -3.38
CA ILE A 177 5.19 -19.05 -4.34
C ILE A 177 3.99 -19.76 -3.68
N VAL A 178 3.73 -19.52 -2.40
CA VAL A 178 2.53 -20.03 -1.76
C VAL A 178 1.34 -19.18 -2.18
N MET A 179 0.48 -19.75 -3.03
CA MET A 179 -0.84 -19.20 -3.37
C MET A 179 -1.56 -18.74 -2.10
N GLY A 180 -2.40 -17.73 -2.21
CA GLY A 180 -3.20 -17.22 -1.09
C GLY A 180 -3.92 -18.33 -0.33
N GLN A 181 -4.16 -18.15 0.94
CA GLN A 181 -4.70 -19.18 1.84
C GLN A 181 -6.21 -19.02 2.02
N LEU A 182 -6.92 -20.13 1.95
CA LEU A 182 -8.36 -20.20 2.15
C LEU A 182 -8.66 -20.87 3.49
N TYR A 183 -9.39 -20.17 4.35
CA TYR A 183 -9.77 -20.64 5.68
C TYR A 183 -11.27 -20.92 5.76
N GLU A 184 -11.61 -22.08 6.32
CA GLU A 184 -12.99 -22.40 6.68
C GLU A 184 -13.38 -21.69 7.98
N TYR A 185 -14.59 -21.16 8.03
CA TYR A 185 -15.20 -20.64 9.24
C TYR A 185 -16.59 -21.25 9.44
N ARG A 186 -16.81 -21.97 10.56
CA ARG A 186 -18.07 -22.64 10.90
C ARG A 186 -18.65 -23.52 9.79
N GLY A 187 -17.78 -24.27 9.12
CA GLY A 187 -18.18 -25.18 8.05
C GLY A 187 -18.38 -24.50 6.68
N ILE A 188 -18.16 -23.19 6.59
CA ILE A 188 -18.27 -22.45 5.32
C ILE A 188 -16.85 -22.14 4.81
N ARG A 189 -16.58 -22.55 3.57
CA ARG A 189 -15.32 -22.26 2.88
C ARG A 189 -15.53 -21.21 1.81
N PRO A 190 -14.53 -20.38 1.54
CA PRO A 190 -14.58 -19.47 0.40
C PRO A 190 -14.75 -20.20 -0.92
N THR A 191 -15.52 -19.61 -1.82
CA THR A 191 -15.68 -20.04 -3.21
C THR A 191 -14.95 -19.06 -4.12
N ILE A 192 -13.90 -19.53 -4.79
CA ILE A 192 -13.05 -18.71 -5.64
C ILE A 192 -13.20 -19.21 -7.08
N ALA A 193 -13.49 -18.31 -8.02
CA ALA A 193 -13.56 -18.66 -9.44
C ALA A 193 -12.19 -19.17 -9.95
N GLU A 194 -12.19 -20.13 -10.86
CA GLU A 194 -10.98 -20.79 -11.35
C GLU A 194 -9.99 -19.80 -12.02
N SER A 195 -10.51 -18.76 -12.65
CA SER A 195 -9.70 -17.71 -13.31
C SER A 195 -9.27 -16.57 -12.38
N ALA A 196 -9.66 -16.60 -11.09
CA ALA A 196 -9.21 -15.61 -10.12
C ALA A 196 -7.79 -15.91 -9.66
N ILE A 197 -7.03 -14.87 -9.38
CA ILE A 197 -5.63 -14.95 -8.95
C ILE A 197 -5.53 -14.47 -7.49
N LEU A 198 -4.99 -15.33 -6.63
CA LEU A 198 -4.66 -14.99 -5.24
C LEU A 198 -3.14 -14.95 -5.09
N PHE A 199 -2.62 -13.77 -4.80
CA PHE A 199 -1.20 -13.59 -4.55
C PHE A 199 -0.76 -14.19 -3.22
N PRO A 200 0.55 -14.46 -3.04
CA PRO A 200 1.11 -14.92 -1.77
C PRO A 200 0.68 -14.03 -0.60
N THR A 201 0.53 -14.64 0.57
CA THR A 201 0.10 -13.98 1.82
C THR A 201 -1.32 -13.37 1.82
N ALA A 202 -2.08 -13.47 0.72
CA ALA A 202 -3.52 -13.19 0.74
C ALA A 202 -4.26 -14.26 1.58
N GLU A 203 -5.23 -13.85 2.38
CA GLU A 203 -6.04 -14.75 3.19
C GLU A 203 -7.52 -14.47 2.98
N VAL A 204 -8.27 -15.53 2.70
CA VAL A 204 -9.72 -15.46 2.49
C VAL A 204 -10.41 -16.43 3.43
N THR A 205 -11.31 -15.93 4.27
CA THR A 205 -11.93 -16.70 5.36
C THR A 205 -13.44 -16.71 5.25
N GLY A 206 -14.06 -17.89 5.34
CA GLY A 206 -15.49 -18.09 5.57
C GLY A 206 -16.39 -17.83 4.35
N ASP A 207 -17.53 -17.17 4.56
CA ASP A 207 -18.55 -16.93 3.52
C ASP A 207 -18.13 -15.82 2.54
N VAL A 208 -17.21 -16.17 1.66
CA VAL A 208 -16.68 -15.29 0.61
C VAL A 208 -16.88 -15.94 -0.74
N VAL A 209 -17.40 -15.19 -1.70
CA VAL A 209 -17.45 -15.57 -3.10
C VAL A 209 -16.66 -14.57 -3.93
N VAL A 210 -15.72 -15.05 -4.74
CA VAL A 210 -14.87 -14.25 -5.64
C VAL A 210 -15.14 -14.65 -7.07
N GLY A 211 -15.48 -13.67 -7.90
CA GLY A 211 -15.82 -13.85 -9.32
C GLY A 211 -14.61 -14.06 -10.24
N GLU A 212 -14.94 -14.26 -11.50
CA GLU A 212 -13.98 -14.57 -12.57
C GLU A 212 -12.96 -13.43 -12.78
N ARG A 213 -11.74 -13.80 -13.12
CA ARG A 213 -10.62 -12.89 -13.45
C ARG A 213 -10.32 -11.83 -12.40
N THR A 214 -10.80 -12.04 -11.17
CA THR A 214 -10.53 -11.14 -10.02
C THR A 214 -9.13 -11.38 -9.48
N ILE A 215 -8.46 -10.31 -9.06
CA ILE A 215 -7.10 -10.33 -8.52
C ILE A 215 -7.14 -9.95 -7.05
N ILE A 216 -6.61 -10.82 -6.20
CA ILE A 216 -6.45 -10.59 -4.77
C ILE A 216 -4.95 -10.45 -4.48
N GLY A 217 -4.48 -9.26 -4.19
CA GLY A 217 -3.08 -8.88 -4.00
C GLY A 217 -2.45 -9.47 -2.74
N ALA A 218 -1.14 -9.38 -2.65
CA ALA A 218 -0.37 -9.85 -1.50
C ALA A 218 -0.82 -9.15 -0.19
N GLY A 219 -0.89 -9.91 0.89
CA GLY A 219 -1.26 -9.39 2.21
C GLY A 219 -2.74 -9.03 2.39
N VAL A 220 -3.56 -9.15 1.36
CA VAL A 220 -5.01 -8.87 1.45
C VAL A 220 -5.68 -9.82 2.44
N LYS A 221 -6.58 -9.29 3.26
CA LYS A 221 -7.41 -10.06 4.20
C LYS A 221 -8.88 -9.87 3.86
N ILE A 222 -9.56 -10.95 3.51
CA ILE A 222 -11.01 -10.96 3.24
C ILE A 222 -11.68 -11.87 4.25
N ILE A 223 -12.57 -11.30 5.06
CA ILE A 223 -13.16 -12.00 6.22
C ILE A 223 -14.68 -11.99 6.10
N GLY A 224 -15.24 -13.09 5.62
CA GLY A 224 -16.67 -13.42 5.62
C GLY A 224 -16.98 -14.36 6.77
N ASP A 225 -16.92 -13.85 7.98
CA ASP A 225 -17.14 -14.61 9.21
C ASP A 225 -18.63 -14.70 9.61
N SER A 226 -18.93 -14.81 10.88
CA SER A 226 -20.32 -14.89 11.38
C SER A 226 -21.12 -13.59 11.22
N HIS A 227 -20.52 -12.53 10.72
CA HIS A 227 -21.15 -11.22 10.61
C HIS A 227 -21.95 -11.05 9.32
N GLY A 228 -21.58 -11.76 8.24
CA GLY A 228 -22.29 -11.72 6.98
C GLY A 228 -21.45 -12.14 5.78
N PRO A 229 -22.06 -12.20 4.60
CA PRO A 229 -21.40 -12.63 3.38
C PRO A 229 -20.58 -11.52 2.74
N VAL A 230 -19.47 -11.94 2.11
CA VAL A 230 -18.68 -11.09 1.20
C VAL A 230 -18.88 -11.60 -0.23
N ARG A 231 -19.27 -10.72 -1.12
CA ARG A 231 -19.53 -11.03 -2.54
C ARG A 231 -18.71 -10.08 -3.42
N ILE A 232 -17.77 -10.65 -4.16
CA ILE A 232 -16.86 -9.92 -5.04
C ILE A 232 -17.14 -10.36 -6.47
N GLY A 233 -17.41 -9.40 -7.33
CA GLY A 233 -17.75 -9.59 -8.73
C GLY A 233 -16.57 -10.05 -9.59
N ASN A 234 -16.75 -9.94 -10.90
CA ASN A 234 -15.77 -10.30 -11.91
C ASN A 234 -14.84 -9.11 -12.20
N ASP A 235 -13.62 -9.40 -12.65
CA ASP A 235 -12.64 -8.38 -13.05
C ASP A 235 -12.32 -7.34 -11.94
N VAL A 236 -12.55 -7.71 -10.69
CA VAL A 236 -12.23 -6.87 -9.53
C VAL A 236 -10.74 -6.97 -9.21
N GLN A 237 -10.14 -5.88 -8.75
CA GLN A 237 -8.78 -5.89 -8.20
C GLN A 237 -8.83 -5.43 -6.76
N ILE A 238 -8.29 -6.22 -5.84
CA ILE A 238 -8.11 -5.87 -4.43
C ILE A 238 -6.61 -5.94 -4.16
N LEU A 239 -6.00 -4.78 -3.88
CA LEU A 239 -4.57 -4.65 -3.93
C LEU A 239 -3.92 -4.76 -2.54
N GLU A 240 -2.61 -4.71 -2.53
CA GLU A 240 -1.72 -5.09 -1.43
C GLU A 240 -2.16 -4.55 -0.05
N ASN A 241 -2.17 -5.43 0.95
CA ASN A 241 -2.53 -5.10 2.34
C ASN A 241 -3.93 -4.47 2.53
N ALA A 242 -4.83 -4.56 1.54
CA ALA A 242 -6.22 -4.15 1.76
C ALA A 242 -6.94 -5.14 2.70
N VAL A 243 -7.90 -4.62 3.47
CA VAL A 243 -8.71 -5.39 4.43
C VAL A 243 -10.18 -5.24 4.12
N LEU A 244 -10.86 -6.36 3.95
CA LEU A 244 -12.29 -6.45 3.71
C LEU A 244 -12.95 -7.18 4.88
N HIS A 245 -13.84 -6.52 5.57
CA HIS A 245 -14.57 -7.07 6.74
C HIS A 245 -15.95 -6.44 6.86
N LEU A 246 -16.78 -6.87 7.79
CA LEU A 246 -18.13 -6.34 8.02
C LEU A 246 -18.59 -6.51 9.47
N LEU A 247 -19.55 -5.69 9.87
CA LEU A 247 -20.23 -5.82 11.16
C LEU A 247 -21.37 -6.84 11.08
N PRO A 248 -21.87 -7.35 12.21
CA PRO A 248 -23.04 -8.22 12.25
C PRO A 248 -24.27 -7.63 11.50
N ASP A 249 -25.06 -8.51 10.88
CA ASP A 249 -26.27 -8.17 10.13
C ASP A 249 -26.01 -7.20 8.94
N ASN A 250 -24.85 -7.32 8.32
CA ASN A 250 -24.44 -6.56 7.16
C ASN A 250 -23.96 -7.49 6.04
N ASP A 251 -23.80 -6.97 4.84
CA ASP A 251 -23.19 -7.62 3.70
C ASP A 251 -22.14 -6.70 3.05
N LEU A 252 -21.12 -7.31 2.49
CA LEU A 252 -20.11 -6.61 1.71
C LEU A 252 -20.23 -7.04 0.25
N ILE A 253 -20.57 -6.09 -0.62
CA ILE A 253 -20.77 -6.35 -2.04
C ILE A 253 -19.87 -5.42 -2.85
N ILE A 254 -18.97 -6.00 -3.62
CA ILE A 254 -18.12 -5.28 -4.59
C ILE A 254 -18.51 -5.75 -5.97
N GLU A 255 -19.07 -4.85 -6.77
CA GLU A 255 -19.54 -5.16 -8.12
C GLU A 255 -18.36 -5.22 -9.13
N ASP A 256 -18.65 -5.71 -10.33
CA ASP A 256 -17.67 -5.98 -11.39
C ASP A 256 -16.79 -4.76 -11.72
N ASN A 257 -15.57 -5.02 -12.21
CA ASN A 257 -14.62 -4.02 -12.69
C ASN A 257 -14.22 -2.95 -11.64
N THR A 258 -14.40 -3.24 -10.36
CA THR A 258 -14.02 -2.34 -9.26
C THR A 258 -12.54 -2.52 -8.89
N ILE A 259 -11.86 -1.43 -8.57
CA ILE A 259 -10.45 -1.44 -8.15
C ILE A 259 -10.36 -0.90 -6.72
N ILE A 260 -9.83 -1.73 -5.82
CA ILE A 260 -9.56 -1.38 -4.42
C ILE A 260 -8.05 -1.23 -4.26
N GLY A 261 -7.59 -0.03 -4.00
CA GLY A 261 -6.17 0.35 -3.91
C GLY A 261 -5.45 -0.25 -2.71
N PRO A 262 -4.11 -0.22 -2.73
CA PRO A 262 -3.28 -0.72 -1.64
C PRO A 262 -3.66 -0.12 -0.29
N GLY A 263 -3.68 -0.95 0.76
CA GLY A 263 -3.95 -0.52 2.12
C GLY A 263 -5.35 0.03 2.39
N ALA A 264 -6.28 -0.07 1.43
CA ALA A 264 -7.66 0.36 1.63
C ALA A 264 -8.38 -0.55 2.64
N MET A 265 -9.35 0.01 3.36
CA MET A 265 -10.19 -0.73 4.29
C MET A 265 -11.66 -0.62 3.86
N ILE A 266 -12.28 -1.75 3.60
CA ILE A 266 -13.65 -1.83 3.13
C ILE A 266 -14.46 -2.60 4.17
N HIS A 267 -15.38 -1.91 4.81
CA HIS A 267 -16.31 -2.47 5.78
C HIS A 267 -17.70 -2.59 5.17
N GLY A 268 -18.44 -3.64 5.50
CA GLY A 268 -19.81 -3.99 5.14
C GLY A 268 -20.60 -2.93 4.36
N CYS A 269 -20.34 -2.80 3.07
CA CYS A 269 -20.88 -1.76 2.20
C CYS A 269 -21.15 -2.31 0.80
N ARG A 270 -21.80 -1.52 -0.04
CA ARG A 270 -21.95 -1.83 -1.46
C ARG A 270 -21.15 -0.83 -2.29
N ILE A 271 -20.29 -1.35 -3.17
CA ILE A 271 -19.50 -0.57 -4.13
C ILE A 271 -19.96 -0.96 -5.54
N GLY A 272 -20.52 0.00 -6.26
CA GLY A 272 -21.04 -0.19 -7.62
C GLY A 272 -19.94 -0.38 -8.65
N THR A 273 -20.32 -1.02 -9.75
CA THR A 273 -19.42 -1.43 -10.84
C THR A 273 -18.53 -0.32 -11.36
N GLY A 274 -17.29 -0.65 -11.72
CA GLY A 274 -16.35 0.29 -12.31
C GLY A 274 -15.88 1.42 -11.39
N SER A 275 -16.08 1.29 -10.08
CA SER A 275 -15.59 2.26 -9.09
C SER A 275 -14.11 2.05 -8.79
N VAL A 276 -13.43 3.14 -8.40
CA VAL A 276 -12.05 3.13 -7.95
C VAL A 276 -11.98 3.66 -6.52
N ILE A 277 -11.41 2.86 -5.64
CA ILE A 277 -11.08 3.23 -4.26
C ILE A 277 -9.58 3.38 -4.20
N GLU A 278 -9.08 4.60 -4.04
CA GLU A 278 -7.64 4.88 -4.08
C GLU A 278 -6.89 4.39 -2.83
N PRO A 279 -5.54 4.34 -2.86
CA PRO A 279 -4.72 3.83 -1.77
C PRO A 279 -5.06 4.44 -0.40
N GLY A 280 -5.19 3.57 0.60
CA GLY A 280 -5.43 3.96 1.99
C GLY A 280 -6.81 4.55 2.29
N ALA A 281 -7.74 4.55 1.35
CA ALA A 281 -9.11 5.00 1.60
C ALA A 281 -9.88 4.00 2.46
N ILE A 282 -10.86 4.50 3.21
CA ILE A 282 -11.73 3.70 4.09
C ILE A 282 -13.18 3.91 3.68
N VAL A 283 -13.90 2.82 3.44
CA VAL A 283 -15.35 2.85 3.21
C VAL A 283 -16.04 2.10 4.35
N CYS A 284 -16.81 2.84 5.17
CA CYS A 284 -17.43 2.30 6.37
C CYS A 284 -18.78 1.63 6.10
N ASP A 285 -19.22 0.86 7.09
CA ASP A 285 -20.41 0.00 7.07
C ASP A 285 -21.69 0.69 6.59
N HIS A 286 -22.54 -0.10 5.94
CA HIS A 286 -23.85 0.30 5.41
C HIS A 286 -23.80 1.43 4.39
N SER A 287 -22.59 1.81 3.91
CA SER A 287 -22.47 2.78 2.82
C SER A 287 -22.86 2.16 1.48
N VAL A 288 -23.37 2.98 0.57
CA VAL A 288 -23.65 2.59 -0.81
C VAL A 288 -23.03 3.60 -1.74
N LEU A 289 -22.13 3.13 -2.55
CA LEU A 289 -21.51 3.88 -3.67
C LEU A 289 -22.14 3.39 -4.96
N GLY A 290 -22.66 4.30 -5.76
CA GLY A 290 -23.16 3.99 -7.10
C GLY A 290 -22.02 3.57 -8.05
N ALA A 291 -22.37 3.20 -9.27
CA ALA A 291 -21.38 2.81 -10.29
C ALA A 291 -20.43 3.97 -10.65
N GLY A 292 -19.17 3.65 -10.96
CA GLY A 292 -18.18 4.60 -11.46
C GLY A 292 -17.80 5.70 -10.46
N CYS A 293 -17.89 5.43 -9.16
CA CYS A 293 -17.41 6.37 -8.12
C CYS A 293 -15.89 6.34 -8.02
N LEU A 294 -15.32 7.49 -7.65
CA LEU A 294 -13.91 7.63 -7.30
C LEU A 294 -13.81 8.09 -5.84
N VAL A 295 -13.23 7.25 -4.99
CA VAL A 295 -12.88 7.61 -3.60
C VAL A 295 -11.39 7.91 -3.56
N ARG A 296 -11.05 9.15 -3.26
CA ARG A 296 -9.67 9.65 -3.30
C ARG A 296 -8.80 9.03 -2.21
N ALA A 297 -7.48 9.09 -2.42
CA ALA A 297 -6.48 8.49 -1.54
C ALA A 297 -6.67 8.92 -0.08
N GLY A 298 -6.74 7.94 0.81
CA GLY A 298 -6.91 8.16 2.24
C GLY A 298 -8.22 8.84 2.68
N ALA A 299 -9.18 9.01 1.79
CA ALA A 299 -10.49 9.52 2.18
C ALA A 299 -11.26 8.53 3.08
N VAL A 300 -12.10 9.04 3.96
CA VAL A 300 -12.89 8.21 4.89
C VAL A 300 -14.38 8.44 4.67
N VAL A 301 -15.02 7.52 3.95
CA VAL A 301 -16.47 7.49 3.74
C VAL A 301 -17.15 6.99 5.01
N LYS A 302 -17.94 7.85 5.65
CA LYS A 302 -18.63 7.52 6.91
C LYS A 302 -19.69 6.44 6.72
N GLN A 303 -20.02 5.78 7.81
CA GLN A 303 -21.12 4.81 7.85
C GLN A 303 -22.43 5.40 7.29
N ARG A 304 -23.19 4.56 6.59
CA ARG A 304 -24.51 4.88 6.02
C ARG A 304 -24.49 6.00 4.97
N SER A 305 -23.32 6.34 4.42
CA SER A 305 -23.24 7.27 3.29
C SER A 305 -23.99 6.71 2.07
N ARG A 306 -24.61 7.59 1.29
CA ARG A 306 -25.29 7.27 0.04
C ARG A 306 -24.73 8.20 -1.04
N LEU A 307 -23.92 7.65 -1.91
CA LEU A 307 -23.20 8.38 -2.94
C LEU A 307 -23.69 7.90 -4.30
N ALA A 308 -24.11 8.84 -5.12
CA ALA A 308 -24.70 8.50 -6.41
C ALA A 308 -23.62 8.07 -7.42
N ALA A 309 -24.03 7.43 -8.52
CA ALA A 309 -23.11 7.02 -9.58
C ALA A 309 -22.27 8.21 -10.10
N GLY A 310 -20.99 7.96 -10.36
CA GLY A 310 -20.03 8.93 -10.85
C GLY A 310 -19.58 9.97 -9.81
N ALA A 311 -19.85 9.78 -8.52
CA ALA A 311 -19.40 10.69 -7.48
C ALA A 311 -17.86 10.69 -7.37
N ASP A 312 -17.27 11.89 -7.29
CA ASP A 312 -15.89 12.14 -6.90
C ASP A 312 -15.86 12.50 -5.41
N ILE A 313 -15.14 11.72 -4.60
CA ILE A 313 -15.32 11.70 -3.15
C ILE A 313 -13.97 11.88 -2.48
N ASP A 314 -13.83 12.90 -1.63
CA ASP A 314 -12.58 13.19 -0.93
C ASP A 314 -12.84 13.72 0.49
N GLY A 315 -11.82 13.62 1.33
CA GLY A 315 -11.76 14.22 2.65
C GLY A 315 -11.79 13.23 3.83
N PHE A 316 -11.59 13.80 5.03
CA PHE A 316 -11.55 13.09 6.31
C PHE A 316 -12.36 13.88 7.37
N PRO A 317 -13.68 13.68 7.47
CA PRO A 317 -14.57 12.75 6.76
C PRO A 317 -14.80 13.13 5.30
N ALA A 318 -15.02 12.12 4.45
CA ALA A 318 -15.21 12.31 3.02
C ALA A 318 -16.59 12.90 2.68
N ILE A 319 -16.60 13.75 1.66
CA ILE A 319 -17.77 14.33 1.03
C ILE A 319 -17.69 14.16 -0.49
N GLU A 320 -18.81 14.28 -1.18
CA GLU A 320 -18.82 14.41 -2.64
C GLU A 320 -18.29 15.81 -3.00
N ILE A 321 -17.14 15.85 -3.71
CA ILE A 321 -16.50 17.10 -4.16
C ILE A 321 -16.85 17.43 -5.60
N GLY A 322 -17.45 16.51 -6.34
CA GLY A 322 -17.84 16.67 -7.73
C GLY A 322 -18.45 15.43 -8.34
N ARG A 323 -18.66 15.49 -9.64
CA ARG A 323 -19.10 14.36 -10.45
C ARG A 323 -18.19 14.16 -11.64
N LEU A 324 -17.84 12.91 -11.88
CA LEU A 324 -17.06 12.50 -13.02
C LEU A 324 -17.93 12.55 -14.29
N SER A 325 -17.37 13.03 -15.38
CA SER A 325 -18.01 13.03 -16.70
C SER A 325 -17.99 11.66 -17.40
N ALA A 326 -17.10 10.78 -16.96
CA ALA A 326 -16.92 9.40 -17.42
C ALA A 326 -16.52 8.52 -16.24
N PRO A 327 -16.64 7.18 -16.31
CA PRO A 327 -16.11 6.30 -15.31
C PRO A 327 -14.62 6.56 -15.05
N PRO A 328 -14.12 6.34 -13.83
CA PRO A 328 -12.70 6.50 -13.53
C PRO A 328 -11.85 5.65 -14.48
N GLU A 329 -10.74 6.21 -14.95
CA GLU A 329 -9.75 5.43 -15.67
C GLU A 329 -9.08 4.41 -14.75
N VAL A 330 -8.58 3.31 -15.34
CA VAL A 330 -7.78 2.32 -14.60
C VAL A 330 -6.50 3.01 -14.15
N PRO A 331 -6.24 3.11 -12.85
CA PRO A 331 -5.06 3.82 -12.36
C PRO A 331 -3.75 3.13 -12.79
N ALA A 332 -2.70 3.91 -12.98
CA ALA A 332 -1.39 3.38 -13.36
C ALA A 332 -0.79 2.42 -12.30
N TRP A 333 -1.27 2.47 -11.06
CA TRP A 333 -0.90 1.55 -9.98
C TRP A 333 -1.76 0.29 -9.90
N ALA A 334 -2.81 0.15 -10.71
CA ALA A 334 -3.56 -1.10 -10.82
C ALA A 334 -2.73 -2.15 -11.58
N TRP A 335 -3.05 -3.43 -11.38
CA TRP A 335 -2.43 -4.52 -12.11
C TRP A 335 -2.78 -4.46 -13.58
N ARG A 336 -1.78 -4.58 -14.42
CA ARG A 336 -1.97 -4.86 -15.84
C ARG A 336 -1.98 -6.37 -16.06
N ARG A 337 -2.99 -6.87 -16.72
CA ARG A 337 -3.12 -8.32 -16.97
C ARG A 337 -1.93 -8.89 -17.73
N ASP A 338 -1.35 -8.11 -18.62
CA ASP A 338 -0.20 -8.53 -19.44
C ASP A 338 1.08 -8.72 -18.60
N ASP A 339 1.20 -8.03 -17.46
CA ASP A 339 2.34 -8.13 -16.55
C ASP A 339 2.20 -9.27 -15.53
N LEU A 340 0.98 -9.80 -15.33
CA LEU A 340 0.70 -10.86 -14.35
C LEU A 340 1.53 -12.14 -14.56
N PRO A 341 1.77 -12.64 -15.79
CA PRO A 341 2.58 -13.84 -15.99
C PRO A 341 4.02 -13.71 -15.45
N VAL A 342 4.59 -12.53 -15.53
CA VAL A 342 5.97 -12.25 -15.06
C VAL A 342 6.01 -12.23 -13.53
N LEU A 343 4.91 -11.87 -12.88
CA LEU A 343 4.82 -11.65 -11.44
C LEU A 343 4.27 -12.86 -10.66
N VAL A 344 3.50 -13.71 -11.34
CA VAL A 344 2.90 -14.94 -10.75
C VAL A 344 3.74 -16.18 -11.06
N ALA A 345 4.44 -16.20 -12.18
CA ALA A 345 5.33 -17.26 -12.57
C ALA A 345 6.76 -16.94 -12.05
N GLY A 346 7.06 -17.33 -10.82
CA GLY A 346 8.37 -17.94 -10.67
C GLY A 346 8.41 -19.06 -11.69
N GLU A 347 9.26 -18.99 -12.70
CA GLU A 347 9.31 -20.05 -13.74
C GLU A 347 9.31 -21.40 -13.06
N PRO A 348 8.40 -22.34 -13.44
CA PRO A 348 8.58 -23.71 -13.05
C PRO A 348 9.88 -24.14 -13.71
N GLY A 349 10.89 -24.47 -12.89
CA GLY A 349 12.19 -24.86 -13.35
C GLY A 349 12.09 -25.80 -14.56
N ARG A 350 12.74 -25.40 -15.64
CA ARG A 350 13.22 -26.32 -16.64
C ARG A 350 14.57 -26.87 -16.21
#